data_f77c6659f12377463a0764a3a93cad1d
#
_entry.id   f77c6659f12377463a0764a3a93cad1d
#
_cell.length_a   1.000
_cell.length_b   1.000
_cell.length_c   1.000
_cell.angle_alpha   90.00
_cell.angle_beta   90.00
_cell.angle_gamma   90.00
#
_symmetry.space_group_name_H-M   'P 1'
#
loop_
_entity.id
_entity.type
_entity.pdbx_description
1 polymer ?
#
loop_
_entity_poly.entity_id
_entity_poly.type
_entity_poly.pdbx_seq_one_letter_code
_entity_poly.pdbx_strand_id
1 'polypeptide(L)'
;MPMTYMLCRNSVGDYSRWKAVFASHAAAHKKAGLHLVHIWRGVENPNNVFFLFEVAGMEKAKAFISNPEAAEAGESSGVLDGEYHFVEDAGGY
;
A
#
# COMPACT_ATOMS: atom_id res chain seq x y z
N MET A 1 19.41 7.98 10.58
CA MET A 1 18.67 6.72 10.40
C MET A 1 18.02 6.72 9.04
N PRO A 2 18.15 5.64 8.25
CA PRO A 2 17.45 5.58 6.98
C PRO A 2 15.94 5.53 7.19
N MET A 3 15.21 6.10 6.24
CA MET A 3 13.75 6.02 6.23
C MET A 3 13.32 4.58 5.95
N THR A 4 12.27 4.16 6.63
CA THR A 4 11.63 2.88 6.35
C THR A 4 10.42 3.13 5.45
N TYR A 5 10.28 2.28 4.44
CA TYR A 5 9.15 2.33 3.50
C TYR A 5 8.43 1.00 3.48
N MET A 6 7.18 1.04 3.10
CA MET A 6 6.42 -0.17 2.78
C MET A 6 6.11 -0.13 1.30
N LEU A 7 6.72 -1.03 0.55
CA LEU A 7 6.50 -1.18 -0.90
C LEU A 7 5.46 -2.25 -1.11
N CYS A 8 4.39 -1.89 -1.80
CA CYS A 8 3.24 -2.78 -1.98
C CYS A 8 2.93 -2.99 -3.46
N ARG A 9 2.37 -4.16 -3.76
CA ARG A 9 1.81 -4.45 -5.08
C ARG A 9 0.46 -5.13 -4.89
N ASN A 10 -0.55 -4.65 -5.62
CA ASN A 10 -1.86 -5.29 -5.68
C ASN A 10 -2.20 -5.59 -7.14
N SER A 11 -2.62 -6.81 -7.41
CA SER A 11 -3.25 -7.16 -8.68
C SER A 11 -4.74 -6.93 -8.50
N VAL A 12 -5.34 -6.11 -9.37
CA VAL A 12 -6.73 -5.67 -9.19
C VAL A 12 -7.56 -6.00 -10.43
N GLY A 13 -8.86 -6.16 -10.23
CA GLY A 13 -9.80 -6.39 -11.34
C GLY A 13 -10.21 -5.09 -12.02
N ASP A 14 -10.30 -4.00 -11.26
CA ASP A 14 -10.73 -2.68 -11.75
C ASP A 14 -9.95 -1.60 -10.99
N TYR A 15 -9.05 -0.94 -11.69
CA TYR A 15 -8.21 0.09 -11.09
C TYR A 15 -9.02 1.25 -10.52
N SER A 16 -10.03 1.71 -11.24
CA SER A 16 -10.85 2.85 -10.79
C SER A 16 -11.55 2.55 -9.47
N ARG A 17 -12.09 1.36 -9.33
CA ARG A 17 -12.71 0.89 -8.09
C ARG A 17 -11.66 0.80 -6.98
N TRP A 18 -10.52 0.18 -7.26
CA TRP A 18 -9.42 0.07 -6.30
C TRP A 18 -8.99 1.44 -5.80
N LYS A 19 -8.79 2.38 -6.72
CA LYS A 19 -8.33 3.73 -6.40
C LYS A 19 -9.34 4.46 -5.51
N ALA A 20 -10.62 4.34 -5.79
CA ALA A 20 -11.67 4.97 -5.00
C ALA A 20 -11.69 4.43 -3.56
N VAL A 21 -11.62 3.11 -3.40
CA VAL A 21 -11.60 2.48 -2.07
C VAL A 21 -10.31 2.82 -1.34
N PHE A 22 -9.17 2.76 -2.02
CA PHE A 22 -7.88 3.12 -1.45
C PHE A 22 -7.89 4.56 -0.92
N ALA A 23 -8.38 5.50 -1.72
CA ALA A 23 -8.47 6.91 -1.33
C ALA A 23 -9.42 7.11 -0.14
N SER A 24 -10.48 6.33 -0.04
CA SER A 24 -11.42 6.41 1.08
C SER A 24 -10.79 5.99 2.41
N HIS A 25 -9.68 5.26 2.37
CA HIS A 25 -8.94 4.83 3.56
C HIS A 25 -7.74 5.72 3.91
N ALA A 26 -7.62 6.88 3.26
CA ALA A 26 -6.49 7.79 3.49
C ALA A 26 -6.31 8.14 4.98
N ALA A 27 -7.41 8.41 5.69
CA ALA A 27 -7.36 8.71 7.12
C ALA A 27 -6.85 7.53 7.94
N ALA A 28 -7.24 6.31 7.59
CA ALA A 28 -6.78 5.09 8.27
C ALA A 28 -5.28 4.86 8.03
N HIS A 29 -4.80 5.10 6.81
CA HIS A 29 -3.37 5.02 6.49
C HIS A 29 -2.57 6.01 7.34
N LYS A 30 -3.02 7.25 7.38
CA LYS A 30 -2.37 8.30 8.15
C LYS A 30 -2.32 7.96 9.63
N LYS A 31 -3.43 7.45 10.17
CA LYS A 31 -3.52 7.03 11.57
C LYS A 31 -2.56 5.89 11.90
N ALA A 32 -2.30 5.03 10.93
CA ALA A 32 -1.34 3.93 11.06
C ALA A 32 0.11 4.37 10.85
N GLY A 33 0.36 5.66 10.65
CA GLY A 33 1.70 6.18 10.40
C GLY A 33 2.20 5.89 8.99
N LEU A 34 1.30 5.64 8.06
CA LEU A 34 1.61 5.37 6.66
C LEU A 34 1.35 6.61 5.83
N HIS A 35 2.42 7.16 5.27
CA HIS A 35 2.35 8.36 4.43
C HIS A 35 2.59 7.97 2.97
N LEU A 36 1.57 8.11 2.14
CA LEU A 36 1.66 7.73 0.73
C LEU A 36 2.65 8.62 -0.01
N VAL A 37 3.64 8.00 -0.63
CA VAL A 37 4.64 8.68 -1.45
C VAL A 37 4.21 8.71 -2.90
N HIS A 38 3.82 7.55 -3.45
CA HIS A 38 3.46 7.47 -4.86
C HIS A 38 2.67 6.19 -5.16
N ILE A 39 1.94 6.23 -6.27
CA ILE A 39 1.24 5.08 -6.84
C ILE A 39 1.68 4.95 -8.29
N TRP A 40 2.00 3.73 -8.70
CA TRP A 40 2.34 3.40 -10.09
C TRP A 40 1.45 2.29 -10.60
N ARG A 41 1.28 2.23 -11.90
CA ARG A 41 0.62 1.10 -12.57
C ARG A 41 1.64 0.42 -13.45
N GLY A 42 1.54 -0.91 -13.59
CA GLY A 42 2.41 -1.67 -14.47
C GLY A 42 2.27 -1.19 -15.92
N VAL A 43 3.39 -1.05 -16.61
CA VAL A 43 3.38 -0.62 -18.02
C VAL A 43 2.75 -1.70 -18.90
N GLU A 44 3.14 -2.95 -18.68
CA GLU A 44 2.63 -4.10 -19.45
C GLU A 44 1.25 -4.54 -18.96
N ASN A 45 1.04 -4.50 -17.63
CA ASN A 45 -0.25 -4.87 -17.04
C ASN A 45 -0.71 -3.76 -16.10
N PRO A 46 -1.58 -2.85 -16.57
CA PRO A 46 -2.06 -1.73 -15.75
C PRO A 46 -2.87 -2.14 -14.52
N ASN A 47 -3.30 -3.39 -14.44
CA ASN A 47 -3.98 -3.92 -13.26
C ASN A 47 -3.02 -4.40 -12.17
N ASN A 48 -1.72 -4.35 -12.40
CA ASN A 48 -0.72 -4.42 -11.36
C ASN A 48 -0.47 -3.01 -10.85
N VAL A 49 -0.85 -2.77 -9.59
CA VAL A 49 -0.72 -1.45 -8.96
C VAL A 49 0.37 -1.54 -7.91
N PHE A 50 1.33 -0.63 -7.98
CA PHE A 50 2.42 -0.53 -7.02
C PHE A 50 2.26 0.75 -6.23
N PHE A 51 2.51 0.71 -4.93
CA PHE A 51 2.44 1.92 -4.14
C PHE A 51 3.44 1.87 -3.01
N LEU A 52 3.90 3.05 -2.60
CA LEU A 52 4.95 3.22 -1.61
C LEU A 52 4.47 4.13 -0.49
N PHE A 53 4.61 3.66 0.74
CA PHE A 53 4.37 4.47 1.93
C PHE A 53 5.68 4.73 2.67
N GLU A 54 5.84 5.93 3.22
CA GLU A 54 6.79 6.17 4.30
C GLU A 54 6.17 5.61 5.58
N VAL A 55 6.97 4.91 6.38
CA VAL A 55 6.52 4.27 7.61
C VAL A 55 7.07 5.01 8.81
N ALA A 56 6.19 5.65 9.59
CA ALA A 56 6.58 6.36 10.81
C ALA A 56 6.89 5.41 11.95
N GLY A 57 6.22 4.25 12.01
CA GLY A 57 6.47 3.24 13.04
C GLY A 57 6.11 1.85 12.55
N MET A 58 7.07 0.94 12.61
CA MET A 58 6.91 -0.43 12.15
C MET A 58 5.78 -1.17 12.86
N GLU A 59 5.65 -0.97 14.17
CA GLU A 59 4.63 -1.66 14.96
C GLU A 59 3.21 -1.26 14.53
N LYS A 60 2.99 0.03 14.30
CA LYS A 60 1.69 0.53 13.82
C LYS A 60 1.39 0.02 12.42
N ALA A 61 2.39 0.01 11.54
CA ALA A 61 2.23 -0.49 10.17
C ALA A 61 1.88 -1.97 10.16
N LYS A 62 2.59 -2.77 10.95
CA LYS A 62 2.32 -4.21 11.08
C LYS A 62 0.93 -4.47 11.65
N ALA A 63 0.51 -3.70 12.65
CA ALA A 63 -0.82 -3.80 13.22
C ALA A 63 -1.89 -3.48 12.19
N PHE A 64 -1.65 -2.47 11.35
CA PHE A 64 -2.57 -2.08 10.29
C PHE A 64 -2.78 -3.21 9.27
N ILE A 65 -1.70 -3.80 8.76
CA ILE A 65 -1.81 -4.88 7.76
C ILE A 65 -2.39 -6.16 8.33
N SER A 66 -2.31 -6.36 9.65
CA SER A 66 -2.91 -7.51 10.34
C SER A 66 -4.36 -7.26 10.73
N ASN A 67 -4.87 -6.04 10.57
CA ASN A 67 -6.22 -5.67 10.95
C ASN A 67 -7.22 -6.27 9.96
N PRO A 68 -8.30 -6.94 10.45
CA PRO A 68 -9.35 -7.46 9.56
C PRO A 68 -9.98 -6.41 8.63
N GLU A 69 -10.04 -5.16 9.06
CA GLU A 69 -10.56 -4.07 8.22
C GLU A 69 -9.71 -3.84 6.98
N ALA A 70 -8.39 -4.04 7.07
CA ALA A 70 -7.51 -3.93 5.92
C ALA A 70 -7.78 -5.03 4.90
N ALA A 71 -8.05 -6.25 5.36
CA ALA A 71 -8.42 -7.37 4.49
C ALA A 71 -9.77 -7.12 3.81
N GLU A 72 -10.76 -6.60 4.55
CA GLU A 72 -12.06 -6.24 4.00
C GLU A 72 -11.95 -5.14 2.96
N ALA A 73 -11.10 -4.15 3.19
CA ALA A 73 -10.84 -3.09 2.22
C ALA A 73 -10.24 -3.65 0.93
N GLY A 74 -9.33 -4.62 1.04
CA GLY A 74 -8.77 -5.32 -0.11
C GLY A 74 -9.85 -6.02 -0.93
N GLU A 75 -10.71 -6.77 -0.27
CA GLU A 75 -11.83 -7.45 -0.92
C GLU A 75 -12.79 -6.47 -1.59
N SER A 76 -13.16 -5.41 -0.88
CA SER A 76 -14.08 -4.39 -1.40
C SER A 76 -13.50 -3.65 -2.61
N SER A 77 -12.21 -3.47 -2.65
CA SER A 77 -11.53 -2.78 -3.76
C SER A 77 -11.23 -3.70 -4.95
N GLY A 78 -11.52 -5.00 -4.83
CA GLY A 78 -11.31 -5.95 -5.90
C GLY A 78 -9.88 -6.42 -6.04
N VAL A 79 -9.12 -6.46 -4.95
CA VAL A 79 -7.76 -7.01 -4.94
C VAL A 79 -7.83 -8.52 -5.11
N LEU A 80 -7.15 -9.03 -6.14
CA LEU A 80 -7.09 -10.46 -6.47
C LEU A 80 -5.87 -11.12 -5.83
N ASP A 81 -4.77 -10.36 -5.71
CA ASP A 81 -3.50 -10.81 -5.16
C ASP A 81 -2.70 -9.59 -4.73
N GLY A 82 -1.90 -9.74 -3.69
CA GLY A 82 -1.10 -8.63 -3.18
C GLY A 82 0.10 -9.09 -2.39
N GLU A 83 1.07 -8.19 -2.30
CA GLU A 83 2.26 -8.39 -1.50
C GLU A 83 2.73 -7.05 -0.94
N TYR A 84 3.51 -7.11 0.12
CA TYR A 84 4.13 -5.94 0.70
C TYR A 84 5.51 -6.30 1.22
N HIS A 85 6.40 -5.31 1.25
CA HIS A 85 7.76 -5.46 1.75
C HIS A 85 8.14 -4.21 2.53
N PHE A 86 8.72 -4.39 3.71
CA PHE A 86 9.33 -3.28 4.43
C PHE A 86 10.77 -3.15 3.93
N VAL A 87 11.11 -1.97 3.47
CA VAL A 87 12.42 -1.69 2.86
C VAL A 87 13.02 -0.43 3.47
N GLU A 88 14.34 -0.34 3.42
CA GLU A 88 15.08 0.84 3.84
C GLU A 88 15.79 1.44 2.64
N ASP A 89 16.00 2.76 2.68
CA ASP A 89 16.78 3.44 1.65
C ASP A 89 18.22 2.96 1.73
N ALA A 90 18.71 2.42 0.62
CA ALA A 90 20.10 1.98 0.49
C ALA A 90 20.92 2.90 -0.43
N GLY A 91 20.31 3.97 -0.90
CA GLY A 91 20.93 4.93 -1.81
C GLY A 91 20.92 4.48 -3.26
N GLY A 92 21.65 5.22 -4.07
CA GLY A 92 21.89 4.88 -5.45
C GLY A 92 23.31 4.35 -5.65
N TYR A 93 23.81 4.44 -6.87
CA TYR A 93 25.21 4.15 -7.16
C TYR A 93 25.95 5.42 -7.52
#